data_52c268a1cd50bfa389a40fdc90c01030
#
_entry.id   52c268a1cd50bfa389a40fdc90c01030
#
_cell.length_a   1.000
_cell.length_b   1.000
_cell.length_c   1.000
_cell.angle_alpha   90.00
_cell.angle_beta   90.00
_cell.angle_gamma   90.00
#
_symmetry.space_group_name_H-M   'P 1'
#
loop_
_entity.id
_entity.type
_entity.pdbx_description
1 polymer ?
#
loop_
_entity_poly.entity_id
_entity_poly.type
_entity_poly.pdbx_seq_one_letter_code
_entity_poly.pdbx_strand_id
1 'polypeptide(L)'
;MLKSLIRRTGHINQGALPLSRGHRSLSTNFSVPLIINGQQVHTSESFPVTSPLTNKEIWSFSCAKDEHIQKAVQSAHSAFKDWSKTKASSRRDIFLKAADIMDRRRAELGEYMHHEIGANKFYQDFILGVTIEGLRDTAGGIAGAMTGAAPESIHQVVLGIAPWNAPYNLGLRSVLFALATGNTTILKGSEYTPRCYWAIYDVLREAGLPDGCLNLLFHSPAEAASTIDSLVSHPLVKKINFTGSTGVGRIISATAGKHLKPVLMELGGKASAIVLKDANLEQAARHCVQGAFLNAGQICMSTERIIVHESIASEFQDLLGHVIRKNFGTAHDTPAVVTSASASRNRDLISDAISKGAHQVKIFGDEHAHETETKMRPVVLGNVKKNMDIYSQESFGPSVSLFTFQTHREALDLANDAEYGLTASIFSKDLKAAFDLANDLESGAVHINSMTVHDESSLPHGGVKDSGFGRFNGSQGLDEFLYYKTVTWME
;
A
#
# COMPACT_ATOMS: atom_id res chain seq x y z
N MET A 1 12.28 -12.22 8.29
CA MET A 1 12.62 -10.90 7.78
C MET A 1 12.82 -9.85 8.87
N LEU A 2 11.84 -9.55 9.71
CA LEU A 2 12.01 -8.58 10.81
C LEU A 2 13.25 -8.87 11.71
N LYS A 3 13.60 -10.12 11.96
CA LYS A 3 14.79 -10.50 12.75
C LYS A 3 16.12 -10.22 12.04
N SER A 4 16.16 -10.16 10.71
CA SER A 4 17.39 -9.86 9.95
C SER A 4 17.67 -8.37 9.83
N LEU A 5 16.62 -7.54 9.79
CA LEU A 5 16.76 -6.08 9.81
C LEU A 5 17.25 -5.56 11.18
N ILE A 6 16.79 -6.17 12.28
CA ILE A 6 17.21 -5.76 13.65
C ILE A 6 18.67 -6.15 13.96
N ARG A 7 19.23 -7.19 13.32
CA ARG A 7 20.62 -7.62 13.56
C ARG A 7 21.69 -6.86 12.75
N ARG A 8 21.32 -6.08 11.76
CA ARG A 8 22.31 -5.34 10.91
C ARG A 8 22.65 -3.92 11.40
N THR A 9 22.06 -3.44 12.48
CA THR A 9 22.36 -2.11 13.05
C THR A 9 23.50 -2.10 14.10
N GLY A 10 24.21 -3.19 14.29
CA GLY A 10 25.37 -3.31 15.18
C GLY A 10 26.69 -3.27 14.38
N HIS A 11 27.46 -2.16 14.56
CA HIS A 11 28.84 -1.94 14.12
C HIS A 11 29.08 -1.61 12.64
N ILE A 12 29.05 -0.33 12.30
CA ILE A 12 29.81 0.21 11.19
C ILE A 12 30.87 1.16 11.75
N ASN A 13 32.12 0.74 11.55
CA ASN A 13 33.33 1.46 11.91
C ASN A 13 33.48 2.70 11.01
N GLN A 14 33.83 3.84 11.61
CA GLN A 14 34.04 5.11 10.93
C GLN A 14 35.31 5.05 10.04
N GLY A 15 35.09 5.06 8.74
CA GLY A 15 36.12 5.36 7.75
C GLY A 15 35.57 6.44 6.81
N ALA A 16 35.91 7.68 7.07
CA ALA A 16 35.49 8.82 6.27
C ALA A 16 36.19 8.83 4.90
N LEU A 17 35.40 8.75 3.83
CA LEU A 17 35.80 9.22 2.50
C LEU A 17 34.87 10.38 2.10
N PRO A 18 35.38 11.49 1.56
CA PRO A 18 34.55 12.65 1.24
C PRO A 18 33.81 12.43 -0.07
N LEU A 19 32.51 12.17 -0.03
CA LEU A 19 31.62 12.27 -1.17
C LEU A 19 31.05 13.69 -1.24
N SER A 20 31.79 14.59 -1.88
CA SER A 20 31.24 15.83 -2.41
C SER A 20 30.51 15.53 -3.73
N ARG A 21 29.26 15.10 -3.67
CA ARG A 21 28.27 15.34 -4.72
C ARG A 21 27.19 16.20 -4.11
N GLY A 22 27.11 17.45 -4.60
CA GLY A 22 26.24 18.48 -4.10
C GLY A 22 24.81 17.94 -3.92
N HIS A 23 24.24 18.21 -2.75
CA HIS A 23 22.81 18.21 -2.55
C HIS A 23 22.23 19.13 -3.65
N ARG A 24 21.65 18.54 -4.70
CA ARG A 24 20.75 19.30 -5.57
C ARG A 24 19.61 19.73 -4.67
N SER A 25 19.63 20.99 -4.25
CA SER A 25 18.48 21.68 -3.65
C SER A 25 17.24 21.25 -4.45
N LEU A 26 16.26 20.63 -3.79
CA LEU A 26 14.98 20.31 -4.37
C LEU A 26 14.38 21.66 -4.82
N SER A 27 14.42 21.96 -6.12
CA SER A 27 13.87 23.22 -6.59
C SER A 27 12.34 23.13 -6.50
N THR A 28 11.73 24.10 -5.85
CA THR A 28 10.26 24.26 -5.76
C THR A 28 9.62 24.46 -7.15
N ASN A 29 10.40 24.68 -8.18
CA ASN A 29 9.95 24.83 -9.57
C ASN A 29 9.98 23.52 -10.38
N PHE A 30 10.11 22.35 -9.73
CA PHE A 30 10.10 21.09 -10.47
C PHE A 30 8.65 20.67 -10.79
N SER A 31 8.36 20.43 -12.07
CA SER A 31 7.10 19.86 -12.52
C SER A 31 7.30 18.42 -12.96
N VAL A 32 6.57 17.48 -12.36
CA VAL A 32 6.60 16.07 -12.72
C VAL A 32 5.87 15.88 -14.06
N PRO A 33 6.54 15.35 -15.11
CA PRO A 33 5.90 15.13 -16.41
C PRO A 33 5.01 13.89 -16.41
N LEU A 34 4.09 13.80 -17.37
CA LEU A 34 3.57 12.52 -17.85
C LEU A 34 4.68 11.77 -18.59
N ILE A 35 4.56 10.45 -18.64
CA ILE A 35 5.45 9.63 -19.48
C ILE A 35 4.61 8.91 -20.53
N ILE A 36 4.89 9.20 -21.80
CA ILE A 36 4.20 8.57 -22.93
C ILE A 36 5.26 8.13 -23.94
N ASN A 37 5.30 6.85 -24.23
CA ASN A 37 6.28 6.25 -25.16
C ASN A 37 7.74 6.61 -24.80
N GLY A 38 8.11 6.54 -23.55
CA GLY A 38 9.45 6.88 -23.06
C GLY A 38 9.75 8.38 -22.99
N GLN A 39 8.85 9.25 -23.49
CA GLN A 39 9.05 10.69 -23.53
C GLN A 39 8.41 11.37 -22.33
N GLN A 40 9.09 12.39 -21.79
CA GLN A 40 8.55 13.30 -20.80
C GLN A 40 7.64 14.32 -21.47
N VAL A 41 6.37 14.37 -21.06
CA VAL A 41 5.36 15.26 -21.62
C VAL A 41 4.89 16.23 -20.54
N HIS A 42 5.22 17.51 -20.71
CA HIS A 42 4.69 18.58 -19.89
C HIS A 42 3.43 19.15 -20.54
N THR A 43 2.38 19.35 -19.74
CA THR A 43 1.10 19.88 -20.21
C THR A 43 0.92 21.32 -19.71
N SER A 44 0.04 22.08 -20.37
CA SER A 44 -0.31 23.44 -19.94
C SER A 44 -1.06 23.48 -18.62
N GLU A 45 -1.68 22.34 -18.23
CA GLU A 45 -2.39 22.19 -16.97
C GLU A 45 -1.53 21.40 -15.99
N SER A 46 -1.26 22.00 -14.83
CA SER A 46 -0.51 21.38 -13.75
C SER A 46 -1.25 21.52 -12.43
N PHE A 47 -1.00 20.59 -11.52
CA PHE A 47 -1.59 20.57 -10.18
C PHE A 47 -0.48 20.59 -9.13
N PRO A 48 -0.61 21.42 -8.05
CA PRO A 48 0.40 21.52 -7.00
C PRO A 48 0.36 20.33 -6.07
N VAL A 49 1.53 19.97 -5.51
CA VAL A 49 1.71 18.96 -4.47
C VAL A 49 2.10 19.66 -3.17
N THR A 50 1.35 19.43 -2.12
CA THR A 50 1.57 20.02 -0.79
C THR A 50 2.16 19.00 0.16
N SER A 51 3.23 19.37 0.86
CA SER A 51 3.81 18.52 1.90
C SER A 51 2.96 18.53 3.17
N PRO A 52 2.60 17.37 3.73
CA PRO A 52 1.85 17.29 4.99
C PRO A 52 2.67 17.75 6.22
N LEU A 53 3.99 17.81 6.09
CA LEU A 53 4.88 18.24 7.17
C LEU A 53 4.91 19.76 7.34
N THR A 54 4.83 20.50 6.22
CA THR A 54 4.99 21.96 6.20
C THR A 54 3.75 22.70 5.76
N ASN A 55 2.76 22.00 5.22
CA ASN A 55 1.55 22.54 4.58
C ASN A 55 1.87 23.55 3.46
N LYS A 56 3.02 23.38 2.78
CA LYS A 56 3.48 24.22 1.67
C LYS A 56 3.60 23.41 0.39
N GLU A 57 3.42 24.06 -0.73
CA GLU A 57 3.72 23.50 -2.04
C GLU A 57 5.20 23.13 -2.16
N ILE A 58 5.48 21.95 -2.69
CA ILE A 58 6.83 21.40 -2.88
C ILE A 58 7.21 21.28 -4.35
N TRP A 59 6.29 20.85 -5.21
CA TRP A 59 6.39 20.79 -6.68
C TRP A 59 5.00 20.67 -7.29
N SER A 60 4.94 20.52 -8.60
CA SER A 60 3.69 20.28 -9.32
C SER A 60 3.81 19.08 -10.24
N PHE A 61 2.71 18.67 -10.86
CA PHE A 61 2.70 17.63 -11.88
C PHE A 61 1.78 18.01 -13.04
N SER A 62 2.10 17.49 -14.24
CA SER A 62 1.31 17.66 -15.45
C SER A 62 0.04 16.81 -15.42
N CYS A 63 -1.11 17.36 -15.80
CA CYS A 63 -2.39 16.65 -15.86
C CYS A 63 -2.66 16.13 -17.27
N ALA A 64 -3.06 14.86 -17.37
CA ALA A 64 -3.43 14.23 -18.63
C ALA A 64 -4.82 14.68 -19.08
N LYS A 65 -4.99 14.85 -20.40
CA LYS A 65 -6.27 15.01 -21.09
C LYS A 65 -6.53 13.80 -21.98
N ASP A 66 -7.70 13.69 -22.58
CA ASP A 66 -8.08 12.56 -23.44
C ASP A 66 -7.06 12.27 -24.53
N GLU A 67 -6.47 13.29 -25.17
CA GLU A 67 -5.41 13.07 -26.16
C GLU A 67 -4.17 12.37 -25.61
N HIS A 68 -3.81 12.64 -24.34
CA HIS A 68 -2.69 11.99 -23.65
C HIS A 68 -3.04 10.54 -23.30
N ILE A 69 -4.28 10.29 -22.88
CA ILE A 69 -4.80 8.95 -22.61
C ILE A 69 -4.73 8.12 -23.90
N GLN A 70 -5.26 8.62 -25.03
CA GLN A 70 -5.23 7.92 -26.31
C GLN A 70 -3.79 7.60 -26.75
N LYS A 71 -2.87 8.57 -26.64
CA LYS A 71 -1.46 8.39 -26.98
C LYS A 71 -0.78 7.33 -26.08
N ALA A 72 -1.04 7.36 -24.77
CA ALA A 72 -0.47 6.41 -23.82
C ALA A 72 -0.97 4.97 -24.08
N VAL A 73 -2.27 4.80 -24.30
CA VAL A 73 -2.86 3.49 -24.61
C VAL A 73 -2.34 2.95 -25.94
N GLN A 74 -2.28 3.79 -26.99
CA GLN A 74 -1.74 3.38 -28.28
C GLN A 74 -0.25 3.04 -28.21
N SER A 75 0.54 3.76 -27.42
CA SER A 75 1.95 3.47 -27.16
C SER A 75 2.09 2.09 -26.50
N ALA A 76 1.34 1.83 -25.43
CA ALA A 76 1.35 0.54 -24.75
C ALA A 76 0.97 -0.60 -25.69
N HIS A 77 -0.10 -0.43 -26.49
CA HIS A 77 -0.55 -1.41 -27.48
C HIS A 77 0.52 -1.69 -28.55
N SER A 78 1.21 -0.66 -28.99
CA SER A 78 2.28 -0.82 -30.01
C SER A 78 3.50 -1.57 -29.44
N ALA A 79 3.95 -1.18 -28.23
CA ALA A 79 5.08 -1.82 -27.56
C ALA A 79 4.83 -3.29 -27.20
N PHE A 80 3.57 -3.67 -26.97
CA PHE A 80 3.18 -5.04 -26.65
C PHE A 80 3.68 -6.07 -27.69
N LYS A 81 3.67 -5.74 -28.97
CA LYS A 81 4.04 -6.65 -30.07
C LYS A 81 5.44 -7.24 -29.92
N ASP A 82 6.38 -6.42 -29.43
CA ASP A 82 7.76 -6.82 -29.23
C ASP A 82 8.01 -7.29 -27.81
N TRP A 83 7.46 -6.60 -26.81
CA TRP A 83 7.63 -6.93 -25.41
C TRP A 83 7.13 -8.33 -25.06
N SER A 84 5.97 -8.73 -25.56
CA SER A 84 5.37 -10.05 -25.32
C SER A 84 6.25 -11.20 -25.82
N LYS A 85 7.09 -10.96 -26.84
CA LYS A 85 7.99 -11.95 -27.42
C LYS A 85 9.36 -12.01 -26.76
N THR A 86 9.64 -11.11 -25.81
CA THR A 86 10.92 -11.12 -25.10
C THR A 86 11.06 -12.38 -24.24
N LYS A 87 12.27 -12.86 -24.10
CA LYS A 87 12.56 -14.03 -23.25
C LYS A 87 12.27 -13.71 -21.78
N ALA A 88 11.76 -14.68 -21.03
CA ALA A 88 11.57 -14.57 -19.57
C ALA A 88 12.85 -14.11 -18.85
N SER A 89 14.03 -14.62 -19.28
CA SER A 89 15.33 -14.21 -18.74
C SER A 89 15.64 -12.72 -18.95
N SER A 90 15.29 -12.16 -20.12
CA SER A 90 15.52 -10.73 -20.38
C SER A 90 14.66 -9.83 -19.47
N ARG A 91 13.40 -10.20 -19.25
CA ARG A 91 12.52 -9.49 -18.31
C ARG A 91 13.02 -9.62 -16.88
N ARG A 92 13.42 -10.82 -16.45
CA ARG A 92 14.06 -11.07 -15.15
C ARG A 92 15.26 -10.15 -14.93
N ASP A 93 16.16 -10.06 -15.88
CA ASP A 93 17.41 -9.29 -15.74
C ASP A 93 17.15 -7.80 -15.60
N ILE A 94 16.11 -7.26 -16.27
CA ILE A 94 15.66 -5.88 -16.09
C ILE A 94 15.19 -5.65 -14.65
N PHE A 95 14.40 -6.56 -14.06
CA PHE A 95 13.87 -6.38 -12.70
C PHE A 95 14.94 -6.53 -11.62
N LEU A 96 15.89 -7.45 -11.79
CA LEU A 96 17.06 -7.56 -10.91
C LEU A 96 17.88 -6.27 -10.94
N LYS A 97 18.13 -5.72 -12.13
CA LYS A 97 18.82 -4.43 -12.27
C LYS A 97 18.02 -3.27 -11.66
N ALA A 98 16.69 -3.25 -11.81
CA ALA A 98 15.83 -2.25 -11.18
C ALA A 98 15.92 -2.31 -9.65
N ALA A 99 15.94 -3.52 -9.07
CA ALA A 99 16.14 -3.72 -7.64
C ALA A 99 17.47 -3.13 -7.15
N ASP A 100 18.56 -3.36 -7.88
CA ASP A 100 19.88 -2.83 -7.55
C ASP A 100 19.96 -1.31 -7.71
N ILE A 101 19.26 -0.74 -8.70
CA ILE A 101 19.16 0.71 -8.90
C ILE A 101 18.40 1.35 -7.73
N MET A 102 17.24 0.78 -7.32
CA MET A 102 16.49 1.27 -6.17
C MET A 102 17.30 1.22 -4.89
N ASP A 103 18.06 0.13 -4.69
CA ASP A 103 18.91 -0.03 -3.50
C ASP A 103 20.00 1.05 -3.42
N ARG A 104 20.66 1.36 -4.55
CA ARG A 104 21.65 2.45 -4.63
C ARG A 104 21.04 3.85 -4.42
N ARG A 105 19.78 4.04 -4.82
CA ARG A 105 19.07 5.33 -4.77
C ARG A 105 18.19 5.48 -3.52
N ARG A 106 18.31 4.60 -2.49
CA ARG A 106 17.46 4.61 -1.28
C ARG A 106 17.30 5.98 -0.64
N ALA A 107 18.40 6.74 -0.52
CA ALA A 107 18.36 8.06 0.12
C ALA A 107 17.52 9.04 -0.70
N GLU A 108 17.72 9.11 -2.02
CA GLU A 108 16.95 9.96 -2.92
C GLU A 108 15.46 9.59 -2.93
N LEU A 109 15.16 8.30 -3.06
CA LEU A 109 13.78 7.80 -3.10
C LEU A 109 13.07 8.01 -1.75
N GLY A 110 13.78 7.86 -0.64
CA GLY A 110 13.26 8.14 0.69
C GLY A 110 12.90 9.61 0.89
N GLU A 111 13.72 10.53 0.38
CA GLU A 111 13.43 11.98 0.42
C GLU A 111 12.14 12.34 -0.33
N TYR A 112 11.87 11.71 -1.48
CA TYR A 112 10.58 11.95 -2.18
C TYR A 112 9.39 11.53 -1.32
N MET A 113 9.44 10.35 -0.68
CA MET A 113 8.40 9.93 0.27
C MET A 113 8.27 10.86 1.47
N HIS A 114 9.40 11.35 2.00
CA HIS A 114 9.40 12.29 3.12
C HIS A 114 8.62 13.56 2.77
N HIS A 115 8.93 14.15 1.63
CA HIS A 115 8.30 15.39 1.20
C HIS A 115 6.82 15.22 0.83
N GLU A 116 6.47 14.14 0.12
CA GLU A 116 5.10 13.95 -0.42
C GLU A 116 4.11 13.43 0.62
N ILE A 117 4.53 12.54 1.54
CA ILE A 117 3.63 11.90 2.52
C ILE A 117 4.10 12.00 3.97
N GLY A 118 5.17 12.74 4.24
CA GLY A 118 5.69 12.86 5.62
C GLY A 118 6.35 11.59 6.17
N ALA A 119 6.73 10.64 5.30
CA ALA A 119 7.32 9.37 5.73
C ALA A 119 8.58 9.58 6.56
N ASN A 120 8.61 9.02 7.78
CA ASN A 120 9.82 8.99 8.59
C ASN A 120 10.82 7.94 8.06
N LYS A 121 12.06 8.00 8.52
CA LYS A 121 13.14 7.12 8.02
C LYS A 121 12.82 5.63 8.15
N PHE A 122 12.18 5.22 9.23
CA PHE A 122 11.78 3.83 9.43
C PHE A 122 10.80 3.35 8.34
N TYR A 123 9.78 4.17 8.03
CA TYR A 123 8.79 3.84 7.01
C TYR A 123 9.38 3.87 5.60
N GLN A 124 10.28 4.83 5.30
CA GLN A 124 11.04 4.86 4.05
C GLN A 124 11.82 3.56 3.82
N ASP A 125 12.60 3.13 4.83
CA ASP A 125 13.40 1.92 4.75
C ASP A 125 12.54 0.66 4.64
N PHE A 126 11.40 0.62 5.35
CA PHE A 126 10.43 -0.47 5.28
C PHE A 126 9.86 -0.60 3.86
N ILE A 127 9.29 0.47 3.31
CA ILE A 127 8.69 0.45 1.97
C ILE A 127 9.71 0.15 0.87
N LEU A 128 10.88 0.78 0.91
CA LEU A 128 11.92 0.50 -0.09
C LEU A 128 12.45 -0.93 0.05
N GLY A 129 12.54 -1.47 1.27
CA GLY A 129 12.94 -2.85 1.51
C GLY A 129 11.98 -3.85 0.88
N VAL A 130 10.68 -3.74 1.17
CA VAL A 130 9.63 -4.60 0.61
C VAL A 130 9.57 -4.47 -0.92
N THR A 131 9.70 -3.25 -1.44
CA THR A 131 9.68 -2.99 -2.90
C THR A 131 10.84 -3.66 -3.63
N ILE A 132 12.06 -3.52 -3.11
CA ILE A 132 13.27 -4.11 -3.70
C ILE A 132 13.18 -5.64 -3.68
N GLU A 133 12.67 -6.19 -2.61
CA GLU A 133 12.43 -7.63 -2.48
C GLU A 133 11.35 -8.11 -3.45
N GLY A 134 10.24 -7.36 -3.60
CA GLY A 134 9.21 -7.63 -4.58
C GLY A 134 9.72 -7.69 -6.02
N LEU A 135 10.64 -6.81 -6.40
CA LEU A 135 11.32 -6.87 -7.70
C LEU A 135 12.14 -8.16 -7.86
N ARG A 136 12.88 -8.57 -6.84
CA ARG A 136 13.73 -9.78 -6.86
C ARG A 136 12.90 -11.05 -6.90
N ASP A 137 11.87 -11.15 -6.08
CA ASP A 137 10.99 -12.33 -6.01
C ASP A 137 10.18 -12.49 -7.30
N THR A 138 9.61 -11.39 -7.82
CA THR A 138 8.92 -11.44 -9.11
C THR A 138 9.88 -11.87 -10.22
N ALA A 139 11.10 -11.33 -10.26
CA ALA A 139 12.12 -11.75 -11.22
C ALA A 139 12.41 -13.27 -11.14
N GLY A 140 12.49 -13.82 -9.93
CA GLY A 140 12.66 -15.26 -9.68
C GLY A 140 11.48 -16.11 -10.18
N GLY A 141 10.25 -15.59 -10.09
CA GLY A 141 9.02 -16.29 -10.47
C GLY A 141 8.73 -16.34 -11.96
N ILE A 142 9.30 -15.42 -12.78
CA ILE A 142 8.94 -15.26 -14.21
C ILE A 142 9.08 -16.56 -15.00
N ALA A 143 10.20 -17.25 -14.85
CA ALA A 143 10.48 -18.47 -15.64
C ALA A 143 9.46 -19.57 -15.33
N GLY A 144 9.08 -19.76 -14.07
CA GLY A 144 8.09 -20.74 -13.65
C GLY A 144 6.70 -20.41 -14.20
N ALA A 145 6.26 -19.17 -14.07
CA ALA A 145 4.97 -18.72 -14.55
C ALA A 145 4.82 -18.80 -16.07
N MET A 146 5.94 -18.64 -16.80
CA MET A 146 5.95 -18.70 -18.28
C MET A 146 6.18 -20.11 -18.82
N THR A 147 6.41 -21.12 -17.98
CA THR A 147 6.61 -22.50 -18.42
C THR A 147 5.31 -23.08 -19.00
N GLY A 148 5.33 -23.44 -20.28
CA GLY A 148 4.16 -23.93 -21.00
C GLY A 148 3.15 -22.86 -21.39
N ALA A 149 3.37 -21.59 -21.05
CA ALA A 149 2.53 -20.49 -21.48
C ALA A 149 2.79 -20.15 -22.94
N ALA A 150 1.76 -20.16 -23.77
CA ALA A 150 1.84 -19.60 -25.11
C ALA A 150 1.91 -18.05 -24.99
N PRO A 151 2.64 -17.36 -25.90
CA PRO A 151 2.67 -15.89 -25.91
C PRO A 151 1.31 -15.22 -26.00
N GLU A 152 0.31 -15.94 -26.50
CA GLU A 152 -1.09 -15.50 -26.62
C GLU A 152 -1.87 -15.53 -25.28
N SER A 153 -1.29 -16.10 -24.22
CA SER A 153 -1.94 -16.20 -22.89
C SER A 153 -1.75 -14.97 -22.00
N ILE A 154 -1.73 -13.77 -22.59
CA ILE A 154 -1.52 -12.50 -21.87
C ILE A 154 -2.54 -11.44 -22.29
N HIS A 155 -2.90 -10.54 -21.36
CA HIS A 155 -3.98 -9.57 -21.53
C HIS A 155 -3.69 -8.41 -22.51
N GLN A 156 -2.44 -8.15 -22.88
CA GLN A 156 -1.94 -7.05 -23.71
C GLN A 156 -1.70 -5.75 -22.91
N VAL A 157 -2.66 -4.81 -22.88
CA VAL A 157 -2.53 -3.55 -22.13
C VAL A 157 -3.27 -3.65 -20.81
N VAL A 158 -2.55 -3.44 -19.73
CA VAL A 158 -3.05 -3.48 -18.35
C VAL A 158 -3.03 -2.07 -17.76
N LEU A 159 -4.12 -1.67 -17.14
CA LEU A 159 -4.22 -0.44 -16.36
C LEU A 159 -3.94 -0.75 -14.89
N GLY A 160 -2.88 -0.15 -14.34
CA GLY A 160 -2.59 -0.15 -12.92
C GLY A 160 -2.93 1.20 -12.29
N ILE A 161 -3.74 1.18 -11.24
CA ILE A 161 -4.12 2.37 -10.47
C ILE A 161 -3.71 2.13 -9.04
N ALA A 162 -2.82 2.98 -8.51
CA ALA A 162 -2.25 2.78 -7.18
C ALA A 162 -2.29 4.05 -6.33
N PRO A 163 -2.42 3.90 -4.98
CA PRO A 163 -2.59 4.99 -4.02
C PRO A 163 -1.25 5.55 -3.55
N TRP A 164 -1.33 6.60 -2.76
CA TRP A 164 -0.21 7.40 -2.28
C TRP A 164 0.54 6.83 -1.06
N ASN A 165 -0.08 6.01 -0.23
CA ASN A 165 0.39 5.68 1.12
C ASN A 165 1.66 4.81 1.19
N ALA A 166 1.89 3.96 0.19
CA ALA A 166 3.12 3.17 0.02
C ALA A 166 3.56 3.22 -1.46
N PRO A 167 3.95 4.40 -1.98
CA PRO A 167 3.96 4.69 -3.42
C PRO A 167 4.86 3.76 -4.22
N TYR A 168 6.05 3.41 -3.73
CA TYR A 168 6.95 2.52 -4.45
C TYR A 168 6.44 1.08 -4.48
N ASN A 169 6.00 0.55 -3.33
CA ASN A 169 5.51 -0.83 -3.25
C ASN A 169 4.23 -1.00 -4.07
N LEU A 170 3.22 -0.17 -3.82
CA LEU A 170 1.93 -0.30 -4.48
C LEU A 170 1.98 0.13 -5.95
N GLY A 171 2.76 1.15 -6.29
CA GLY A 171 2.98 1.59 -7.66
C GLY A 171 3.67 0.53 -8.51
N LEU A 172 4.76 -0.08 -8.01
CA LEU A 172 5.42 -1.19 -8.70
C LEU A 172 4.52 -2.43 -8.76
N ARG A 173 3.87 -2.81 -7.66
CA ARG A 173 2.94 -3.93 -7.62
C ARG A 173 1.87 -3.82 -8.71
N SER A 174 1.36 -2.62 -8.97
CA SER A 174 0.31 -2.41 -9.97
C SER A 174 0.75 -2.63 -11.42
N VAL A 175 2.07 -2.69 -11.71
CA VAL A 175 2.60 -2.86 -13.06
C VAL A 175 3.56 -4.04 -13.20
N LEU A 176 4.23 -4.43 -12.11
CA LEU A 176 5.34 -5.37 -12.12
C LEU A 176 4.95 -6.76 -12.64
N PHE A 177 3.86 -7.34 -12.11
CA PHE A 177 3.38 -8.68 -12.52
C PHE A 177 2.91 -8.70 -13.97
N ALA A 178 2.26 -7.63 -14.43
CA ALA A 178 1.86 -7.47 -15.81
C ALA A 178 3.08 -7.40 -16.75
N LEU A 179 4.07 -6.57 -16.41
CA LEU A 179 5.32 -6.49 -17.18
C LEU A 179 6.09 -7.80 -17.15
N ALA A 180 6.14 -8.48 -16.01
CA ALA A 180 6.80 -9.77 -15.84
C ALA A 180 6.27 -10.83 -16.80
N THR A 181 4.96 -10.90 -16.98
CA THR A 181 4.28 -11.84 -17.85
C THR A 181 4.23 -11.42 -19.32
N GLY A 182 4.78 -10.24 -19.66
CA GLY A 182 4.89 -9.76 -21.05
C GLY A 182 3.75 -8.83 -21.49
N ASN A 183 2.88 -8.41 -20.58
CA ASN A 183 1.91 -7.33 -20.83
C ASN A 183 2.63 -5.98 -20.83
N THR A 184 2.02 -4.97 -21.43
CA THR A 184 2.40 -3.57 -21.29
C THR A 184 1.44 -2.86 -20.36
N THR A 185 1.86 -1.72 -19.80
CA THR A 185 1.11 -1.11 -18.70
C THR A 185 0.93 0.40 -18.87
N ILE A 186 -0.20 0.86 -18.35
CA ILE A 186 -0.43 2.27 -18.03
C ILE A 186 -0.52 2.36 -16.51
N LEU A 187 0.36 3.13 -15.90
CA LEU A 187 0.34 3.45 -14.48
C LEU A 187 -0.36 4.78 -14.27
N LYS A 188 -1.52 4.76 -13.62
CA LYS A 188 -2.14 5.97 -13.09
C LYS A 188 -1.60 6.20 -11.68
N GLY A 189 -0.66 7.13 -11.56
CA GLY A 189 -0.08 7.51 -10.28
C GLY A 189 -1.01 8.38 -9.43
N SER A 190 -0.78 8.41 -8.12
CA SER A 190 -1.52 9.28 -7.22
C SER A 190 -1.08 10.73 -7.34
N GLU A 191 -2.03 11.63 -7.21
CA GLU A 191 -1.84 13.08 -7.17
C GLU A 191 -1.06 13.57 -5.94
N TYR A 192 -1.02 12.78 -4.88
CA TYR A 192 -0.26 13.10 -3.66
C TYR A 192 1.22 12.71 -3.75
N THR A 193 1.58 11.77 -4.64
CA THR A 193 2.94 11.21 -4.71
C THR A 193 3.49 11.11 -6.13
N PRO A 194 3.32 12.15 -6.96
CA PRO A 194 3.71 12.08 -8.38
C PRO A 194 5.22 11.89 -8.58
N ARG A 195 6.05 12.43 -7.70
CA ARG A 195 7.50 12.28 -7.79
C ARG A 195 7.96 10.85 -7.49
N CYS A 196 7.34 10.20 -6.52
CA CYS A 196 7.59 8.78 -6.24
C CYS A 196 7.19 7.91 -7.44
N TYR A 197 6.05 8.18 -8.08
CA TYR A 197 5.60 7.45 -9.26
C TYR A 197 6.48 7.68 -10.49
N TRP A 198 6.91 8.92 -10.70
CA TRP A 198 7.89 9.23 -11.74
C TRP A 198 9.20 8.47 -11.53
N ALA A 199 9.66 8.35 -10.28
CA ALA A 199 10.88 7.63 -9.96
C ALA A 199 10.77 6.11 -10.24
N ILE A 200 9.59 5.51 -10.12
CA ILE A 200 9.34 4.12 -10.55
C ILE A 200 9.66 3.96 -12.04
N TYR A 201 9.11 4.84 -12.87
CA TYR A 201 9.41 4.83 -14.31
C TYR A 201 10.90 5.03 -14.57
N ASP A 202 11.52 6.01 -13.91
CA ASP A 202 12.94 6.36 -14.14
C ASP A 202 13.87 5.21 -13.77
N VAL A 203 13.60 4.50 -12.68
CA VAL A 203 14.32 3.27 -12.27
C VAL A 203 14.17 2.16 -13.31
N LEU A 204 12.96 1.89 -13.77
CA LEU A 204 12.71 0.83 -14.75
C LEU A 204 13.34 1.18 -16.11
N ARG A 205 13.30 2.44 -16.54
CA ARG A 205 13.97 2.95 -17.74
C ARG A 205 15.51 2.78 -17.63
N GLU A 206 16.11 3.17 -16.50
CA GLU A 206 17.54 3.00 -16.22
C GLU A 206 17.93 1.50 -16.21
N ALA A 207 17.03 0.63 -15.76
CA ALA A 207 17.21 -0.82 -15.81
C ALA A 207 17.16 -1.41 -17.24
N GLY A 208 16.59 -0.68 -18.19
CA GLY A 208 16.51 -1.08 -19.59
C GLY A 208 15.11 -1.53 -20.03
N LEU A 209 14.04 -1.15 -19.32
CA LEU A 209 12.67 -1.36 -19.79
C LEU A 209 12.47 -0.57 -21.09
N PRO A 210 12.00 -1.20 -22.19
CA PRO A 210 11.79 -0.52 -23.46
C PRO A 210 10.70 0.55 -23.39
N ASP A 211 10.85 1.59 -24.24
CA ASP A 211 9.86 2.66 -24.35
C ASP A 211 8.48 2.09 -24.72
N GLY A 212 7.43 2.70 -24.19
CA GLY A 212 6.05 2.27 -24.38
C GLY A 212 5.58 1.10 -23.51
N CYS A 213 6.49 0.27 -22.95
CA CYS A 213 6.09 -0.83 -22.05
C CYS A 213 5.42 -0.34 -20.77
N LEU A 214 5.84 0.84 -20.26
CA LEU A 214 5.24 1.54 -19.13
C LEU A 214 4.97 2.99 -19.52
N ASN A 215 3.71 3.42 -19.43
CA ASN A 215 3.30 4.82 -19.57
C ASN A 215 2.76 5.31 -18.23
N LEU A 216 3.06 6.57 -17.85
CA LEU A 216 2.68 7.16 -16.56
C LEU A 216 1.80 8.38 -16.78
N LEU A 217 0.61 8.35 -16.18
CA LEU A 217 -0.37 9.41 -16.25
C LEU A 217 -0.78 9.91 -14.87
N PHE A 218 -1.10 11.20 -14.80
CA PHE A 218 -1.69 11.87 -13.64
C PHE A 218 -2.88 12.71 -14.09
N HIS A 219 -3.76 13.05 -13.17
CA HIS A 219 -4.91 13.95 -13.38
C HIS A 219 -5.10 14.83 -12.14
N SER A 220 -5.77 15.95 -12.29
CA SER A 220 -6.24 16.74 -11.15
C SER A 220 -7.37 16.00 -10.42
N PRO A 221 -7.59 16.24 -9.11
CA PRO A 221 -8.71 15.63 -8.39
C PRO A 221 -10.08 15.87 -9.04
N ALA A 222 -10.28 17.01 -9.67
CA ALA A 222 -11.53 17.36 -10.35
C ALA A 222 -11.81 16.49 -11.59
N GLU A 223 -10.76 15.99 -12.25
CA GLU A 223 -10.88 15.16 -13.45
C GLU A 223 -10.74 13.66 -13.18
N ALA A 224 -10.69 13.26 -11.91
CA ALA A 224 -10.47 11.85 -11.54
C ALA A 224 -11.51 10.92 -12.18
N ALA A 225 -12.78 11.24 -12.08
CA ALA A 225 -13.86 10.39 -12.58
C ALA A 225 -13.81 10.23 -14.10
N SER A 226 -13.66 11.31 -14.85
CA SER A 226 -13.61 11.30 -16.32
C SER A 226 -12.37 10.58 -16.86
N THR A 227 -11.20 10.85 -16.26
CA THR A 227 -9.94 10.19 -16.64
C THR A 227 -9.99 8.68 -16.40
N ILE A 228 -10.48 8.25 -15.24
CA ILE A 228 -10.59 6.83 -14.92
C ILE A 228 -11.62 6.15 -15.81
N ASP A 229 -12.77 6.75 -16.05
CA ASP A 229 -13.79 6.20 -16.95
C ASP A 229 -13.23 6.03 -18.37
N SER A 230 -12.54 7.06 -18.91
CA SER A 230 -11.88 7.02 -20.24
C SER A 230 -10.85 5.90 -20.34
N LEU A 231 -10.02 5.68 -19.30
CA LEU A 231 -9.04 4.60 -19.25
C LEU A 231 -9.67 3.22 -19.12
N VAL A 232 -10.64 3.07 -18.20
CA VAL A 232 -11.30 1.78 -17.94
C VAL A 232 -12.16 1.34 -19.12
N SER A 233 -12.88 2.26 -19.78
CA SER A 233 -13.73 1.97 -20.94
C SER A 233 -12.93 1.74 -22.24
N HIS A 234 -11.68 2.19 -22.32
CA HIS A 234 -10.87 2.17 -23.55
C HIS A 234 -10.72 0.75 -24.12
N PRO A 235 -11.05 0.47 -25.42
CA PRO A 235 -11.14 -0.88 -25.97
C PRO A 235 -9.80 -1.65 -25.97
N LEU A 236 -8.67 -0.96 -26.00
CA LEU A 236 -7.34 -1.59 -25.95
C LEU A 236 -6.87 -1.93 -24.53
N VAL A 237 -7.44 -1.33 -23.49
CA VAL A 237 -7.20 -1.72 -22.09
C VAL A 237 -7.99 -3.00 -21.82
N LYS A 238 -7.30 -4.09 -21.44
CA LYS A 238 -7.90 -5.42 -21.33
C LYS A 238 -8.05 -5.96 -19.91
N LYS A 239 -7.26 -5.45 -18.97
CA LYS A 239 -7.35 -5.77 -17.55
C LYS A 239 -7.05 -4.54 -16.72
N ILE A 240 -7.71 -4.44 -15.58
CA ILE A 240 -7.50 -3.36 -14.60
C ILE A 240 -7.04 -4.00 -13.29
N ASN A 241 -6.07 -3.40 -12.62
CA ASN A 241 -5.87 -3.60 -11.20
C ASN A 241 -5.93 -2.27 -10.46
N PHE A 242 -6.52 -2.29 -9.30
CA PHE A 242 -6.77 -1.12 -8.49
C PHE A 242 -6.47 -1.40 -7.02
N THR A 243 -5.64 -0.57 -6.43
CA THR A 243 -5.47 -0.47 -4.97
C THR A 243 -5.96 0.90 -4.52
N GLY A 244 -6.89 0.92 -3.55
CA GLY A 244 -7.45 2.16 -3.03
C GLY A 244 -8.70 1.97 -2.19
N SER A 245 -9.54 3.02 -2.07
CA SER A 245 -10.74 2.95 -1.23
C SER A 245 -11.82 2.04 -1.83
N THR A 246 -12.57 1.36 -0.97
CA THR A 246 -13.67 0.45 -1.33
C THR A 246 -14.74 1.16 -2.17
N GLY A 247 -15.08 2.40 -1.83
CA GLY A 247 -16.07 3.16 -2.61
C GLY A 247 -15.65 3.38 -4.06
N VAL A 248 -14.39 3.76 -4.30
CA VAL A 248 -13.83 3.92 -5.65
C VAL A 248 -13.69 2.57 -6.36
N GLY A 249 -13.28 1.52 -5.64
CA GLY A 249 -13.17 0.17 -6.18
C GLY A 249 -14.50 -0.35 -6.73
N ARG A 250 -15.62 -0.10 -6.04
CA ARG A 250 -16.97 -0.44 -6.52
C ARG A 250 -17.32 0.26 -7.84
N ILE A 251 -16.98 1.56 -7.97
CA ILE A 251 -17.22 2.33 -9.20
C ILE A 251 -16.39 1.76 -10.36
N ILE A 252 -15.10 1.52 -10.15
CA ILE A 252 -14.20 0.98 -11.16
C ILE A 252 -14.64 -0.42 -11.58
N SER A 253 -15.00 -1.28 -10.63
CA SER A 253 -15.52 -2.63 -10.91
C SER A 253 -16.81 -2.60 -11.74
N ALA A 254 -17.74 -1.68 -11.43
CA ALA A 254 -18.97 -1.51 -12.19
C ALA A 254 -18.69 -1.06 -13.63
N THR A 255 -17.79 -0.08 -13.82
CA THR A 255 -17.39 0.38 -15.16
C THR A 255 -16.67 -0.73 -15.94
N ALA A 256 -15.73 -1.44 -15.31
CA ALA A 256 -15.03 -2.56 -15.94
C ALA A 256 -16.00 -3.68 -16.35
N GLY A 257 -16.98 -4.00 -15.49
CA GLY A 257 -18.02 -5.01 -15.77
C GLY A 257 -18.87 -4.67 -16.98
N LYS A 258 -19.24 -3.40 -17.20
CA LYS A 258 -19.93 -2.94 -18.41
C LYS A 258 -19.15 -3.26 -19.70
N HIS A 259 -17.82 -3.29 -19.61
CA HIS A 259 -16.92 -3.57 -20.73
C HIS A 259 -16.35 -4.99 -20.71
N LEU A 260 -16.85 -5.88 -19.83
CA LEU A 260 -16.41 -7.27 -19.66
C LEU A 260 -14.89 -7.40 -19.41
N LYS A 261 -14.31 -6.46 -18.67
CA LYS A 261 -12.88 -6.46 -18.34
C LYS A 261 -12.63 -7.07 -16.98
N PRO A 262 -11.71 -8.05 -16.85
CA PRO A 262 -11.33 -8.59 -15.57
C PRO A 262 -10.62 -7.52 -14.71
N VAL A 263 -10.90 -7.58 -13.43
CA VAL A 263 -10.32 -6.66 -12.44
C VAL A 263 -9.66 -7.43 -11.30
N LEU A 264 -8.59 -6.86 -10.74
CA LEU A 264 -7.99 -7.25 -9.47
C LEU A 264 -8.13 -6.06 -8.52
N MET A 265 -8.70 -6.29 -7.33
CA MET A 265 -9.05 -5.24 -6.38
C MET A 265 -8.38 -5.50 -5.03
N GLU A 266 -7.56 -4.55 -4.57
CA GLU A 266 -7.06 -4.49 -3.20
C GLU A 266 -7.58 -3.20 -2.58
N LEU A 267 -8.48 -3.32 -1.59
CA LEU A 267 -9.29 -2.21 -1.10
C LEU A 267 -9.00 -1.96 0.39
N GLY A 268 -9.93 -1.25 1.05
CA GLY A 268 -9.80 -0.88 2.46
C GLY A 268 -9.75 -2.06 3.43
N GLY A 269 -9.44 -1.77 4.67
CA GLY A 269 -9.38 -2.75 5.74
C GLY A 269 -9.94 -2.23 7.07
N LYS A 270 -10.22 -3.16 7.98
CA LYS A 270 -10.58 -2.91 9.39
C LYS A 270 -9.93 -4.00 10.25
N ALA A 271 -8.62 -4.19 10.07
CA ALA A 271 -7.87 -5.32 10.58
C ALA A 271 -7.97 -5.48 12.09
N SER A 272 -8.22 -6.72 12.52
CA SER A 272 -8.33 -7.11 13.93
C SER A 272 -7.05 -7.77 14.42
N ALA A 273 -6.59 -7.39 15.64
CA ALA A 273 -5.52 -8.05 16.38
C ALA A 273 -6.13 -8.69 17.63
N ILE A 274 -6.17 -10.02 17.69
CA ILE A 274 -6.72 -10.80 18.81
C ILE A 274 -5.59 -11.14 19.78
N VAL A 275 -5.73 -10.78 21.05
CA VAL A 275 -4.73 -11.05 22.11
C VAL A 275 -5.32 -12.02 23.10
N LEU A 276 -4.89 -13.29 23.01
CA LEU A 276 -5.33 -14.37 23.89
C LEU A 276 -4.69 -14.25 25.28
N LYS A 277 -5.31 -14.86 26.31
CA LYS A 277 -4.90 -14.76 27.70
C LYS A 277 -3.48 -15.23 27.99
N ASP A 278 -2.93 -16.11 27.15
CA ASP A 278 -1.60 -16.69 27.25
C ASP A 278 -0.53 -15.94 26.44
N ALA A 279 -0.90 -14.88 25.73
CA ALA A 279 -0.02 -14.12 24.86
C ALA A 279 1.19 -13.53 25.62
N ASN A 280 2.29 -13.31 24.90
CA ASN A 280 3.35 -12.43 25.39
C ASN A 280 2.89 -10.97 25.25
N LEU A 281 2.44 -10.37 26.37
CA LEU A 281 1.78 -9.06 26.37
C LEU A 281 2.69 -7.92 25.89
N GLU A 282 3.98 -7.96 26.26
CA GLU A 282 4.93 -6.94 25.78
C GLU A 282 5.13 -7.01 24.25
N GLN A 283 5.23 -8.23 23.70
CA GLN A 283 5.32 -8.44 22.27
C GLN A 283 4.04 -7.99 21.58
N ALA A 284 2.88 -8.43 22.10
CA ALA A 284 1.57 -8.07 21.55
C ALA A 284 1.37 -6.55 21.55
N ALA A 285 1.65 -5.84 22.66
CA ALA A 285 1.52 -4.40 22.74
C ALA A 285 2.42 -3.68 21.73
N ARG A 286 3.69 -4.10 21.59
CA ARG A 286 4.58 -3.52 20.57
C ARG A 286 4.06 -3.70 19.15
N HIS A 287 3.61 -4.91 18.80
CA HIS A 287 3.10 -5.20 17.46
C HIS A 287 1.75 -4.53 17.18
N CYS A 288 0.86 -4.44 18.17
CA CYS A 288 -0.40 -3.70 18.04
C CYS A 288 -0.15 -2.20 17.82
N VAL A 289 0.80 -1.59 18.56
CA VAL A 289 1.17 -0.18 18.37
C VAL A 289 1.80 0.05 17.00
N GLN A 290 2.72 -0.80 16.57
CA GLN A 290 3.32 -0.72 15.23
C GLN A 290 2.26 -0.89 14.15
N GLY A 291 1.41 -1.90 14.25
CA GLY A 291 0.35 -2.17 13.30
C GLY A 291 -0.68 -1.05 13.21
N ALA A 292 -1.03 -0.42 14.34
CA ALA A 292 -2.04 0.64 14.36
C ALA A 292 -1.51 2.00 13.89
N PHE A 293 -0.23 2.33 14.17
CA PHE A 293 0.25 3.71 14.05
C PHE A 293 1.44 3.90 13.09
N LEU A 294 1.92 2.83 12.45
CA LEU A 294 2.88 2.95 11.36
C LEU A 294 2.29 3.83 10.25
N ASN A 295 3.07 4.79 9.74
CA ASN A 295 2.61 5.80 8.78
C ASN A 295 1.31 6.51 9.21
N ALA A 296 1.16 6.83 10.50
CA ALA A 296 -0.06 7.42 11.07
C ALA A 296 -1.33 6.55 10.88
N GLY A 297 -1.21 5.22 10.80
CA GLY A 297 -2.35 4.34 10.53
C GLY A 297 -2.88 4.38 9.10
N GLN A 298 -2.17 5.02 8.17
CA GLN A 298 -2.59 5.21 6.78
C GLN A 298 -2.15 4.02 5.90
N ILE A 299 -2.45 2.80 6.35
CA ILE A 299 -2.13 1.55 5.64
C ILE A 299 -3.40 0.69 5.65
N CYS A 300 -3.79 0.11 4.51
CA CYS A 300 -4.98 -0.75 4.40
C CYS A 300 -4.95 -1.95 5.37
N MET A 301 -3.75 -2.38 5.77
CA MET A 301 -3.51 -3.44 6.76
C MET A 301 -3.39 -2.92 8.21
N SER A 302 -3.56 -1.62 8.47
CA SER A 302 -3.41 -1.08 9.83
C SER A 302 -4.33 -1.78 10.82
N THR A 303 -3.80 -2.07 12.03
CA THR A 303 -4.62 -2.57 13.14
C THR A 303 -5.63 -1.49 13.53
N GLU A 304 -6.88 -1.70 13.23
CA GLU A 304 -7.98 -0.79 13.57
C GLU A 304 -8.81 -1.27 14.76
N ARG A 305 -8.70 -2.56 15.09
CA ARG A 305 -9.41 -3.24 16.17
C ARG A 305 -8.44 -4.09 16.97
N ILE A 306 -8.27 -3.82 18.25
CA ILE A 306 -7.55 -4.67 19.19
C ILE A 306 -8.60 -5.37 20.06
N ILE A 307 -8.58 -6.70 20.05
CA ILE A 307 -9.56 -7.55 20.75
C ILE A 307 -8.79 -8.35 21.80
N VAL A 308 -8.90 -7.98 23.05
CA VAL A 308 -8.08 -8.52 24.16
C VAL A 308 -8.92 -9.32 25.14
N HIS A 309 -8.38 -10.46 25.59
CA HIS A 309 -9.07 -11.27 26.62
C HIS A 309 -9.24 -10.47 27.92
N GLU A 310 -10.46 -10.46 28.51
CA GLU A 310 -10.81 -9.60 29.64
C GLU A 310 -9.87 -9.75 30.84
N SER A 311 -9.40 -10.97 31.13
CA SER A 311 -8.53 -11.24 32.29
C SER A 311 -7.16 -10.56 32.23
N ILE A 312 -6.73 -10.09 31.08
CA ILE A 312 -5.45 -9.42 30.85
C ILE A 312 -5.63 -7.98 30.33
N ALA A 313 -6.86 -7.52 30.17
CA ALA A 313 -7.16 -6.26 29.47
C ALA A 313 -6.55 -5.03 30.17
N SER A 314 -6.58 -4.96 31.50
CA SER A 314 -5.99 -3.85 32.26
C SER A 314 -4.47 -3.79 32.09
N GLU A 315 -3.78 -4.91 32.29
CA GLU A 315 -2.32 -5.00 32.15
C GLU A 315 -1.90 -4.69 30.69
N PHE A 316 -2.63 -5.23 29.73
CA PHE A 316 -2.35 -4.98 28.31
C PHE A 316 -2.55 -3.51 27.96
N GLN A 317 -3.60 -2.86 28.46
CA GLN A 317 -3.86 -1.43 28.23
C GLN A 317 -2.74 -0.54 28.78
N ASP A 318 -2.20 -0.87 29.97
CA ASP A 318 -1.07 -0.13 30.56
C ASP A 318 0.20 -0.28 29.71
N LEU A 319 0.51 -1.50 29.24
CA LEU A 319 1.63 -1.77 28.33
C LEU A 319 1.46 -1.05 26.99
N LEU A 320 0.26 -1.09 26.41
CA LEU A 320 -0.08 -0.39 25.18
C LEU A 320 0.18 1.11 25.32
N GLY A 321 -0.34 1.72 26.38
CA GLY A 321 -0.12 3.13 26.70
C GLY A 321 1.35 3.49 26.91
N HIS A 322 2.12 2.61 27.58
CA HIS A 322 3.56 2.78 27.75
C HIS A 322 4.30 2.80 26.39
N VAL A 323 4.00 1.85 25.50
CA VAL A 323 4.62 1.77 24.17
C VAL A 323 4.25 2.97 23.31
N ILE A 324 2.98 3.43 23.35
CA ILE A 324 2.55 4.63 22.62
C ILE A 324 3.29 5.86 23.12
N ARG A 325 3.38 6.10 24.44
CA ARG A 325 4.12 7.24 25.00
C ARG A 325 5.59 7.23 24.59
N LYS A 326 6.22 6.04 24.61
CA LYS A 326 7.62 5.89 24.20
C LYS A 326 7.85 6.29 22.74
N ASN A 327 6.92 5.96 21.84
CA ASN A 327 7.11 6.15 20.41
C ASN A 327 6.57 7.49 19.90
N PHE A 328 5.60 8.10 20.60
CA PHE A 328 4.86 9.28 20.13
C PHE A 328 4.74 10.39 21.19
N GLY A 329 5.61 10.37 22.19
CA GLY A 329 5.55 11.30 23.32
C GLY A 329 6.04 12.72 23.02
N THR A 330 6.74 12.96 21.92
CA THR A 330 7.32 14.27 21.59
C THR A 330 6.67 14.89 20.35
N ALA A 331 6.86 16.20 20.17
CA ALA A 331 6.39 16.93 19.00
C ALA A 331 6.98 16.40 17.68
N HIS A 332 8.23 15.92 17.74
CA HIS A 332 8.91 15.37 16.57
C HIS A 332 8.28 14.03 16.14
N ASP A 333 7.83 13.25 17.11
CA ASP A 333 7.26 11.92 16.87
C ASP A 333 5.77 11.93 16.58
N THR A 334 5.09 13.10 16.65
CA THR A 334 3.68 13.21 16.31
C THR A 334 3.47 12.94 14.83
N PRO A 335 2.76 11.86 14.47
CA PRO A 335 2.64 11.44 13.08
C PRO A 335 1.79 12.41 12.24
N ALA A 336 2.12 12.52 10.95
CA ALA A 336 1.38 13.34 10.01
C ALA A 336 0.48 12.47 9.13
N VAL A 337 -0.76 12.91 8.95
CA VAL A 337 -1.67 12.40 7.92
C VAL A 337 -1.53 13.23 6.65
N VAL A 338 -1.83 12.62 5.51
CA VAL A 338 -1.50 13.18 4.18
C VAL A 338 -2.15 14.53 3.89
N THR A 339 -3.34 14.80 4.44
CA THR A 339 -4.05 16.07 4.26
C THR A 339 -4.78 16.51 5.52
N SER A 340 -5.10 17.80 5.63
CA SER A 340 -5.98 18.34 6.68
C SER A 340 -7.39 17.74 6.63
N ALA A 341 -7.90 17.44 5.44
CA ALA A 341 -9.19 16.76 5.27
C ALA A 341 -9.17 15.34 5.87
N SER A 342 -8.06 14.59 5.70
CA SER A 342 -7.89 13.28 6.33
C SER A 342 -7.84 13.37 7.87
N ALA A 343 -7.17 14.40 8.40
CA ALA A 343 -7.12 14.67 9.82
C ALA A 343 -8.52 15.03 10.38
N SER A 344 -9.24 15.92 9.69
CA SER A 344 -10.61 16.28 10.08
C SER A 344 -11.53 15.06 10.11
N ARG A 345 -11.53 14.25 9.06
CA ARG A 345 -12.33 13.02 9.02
C ARG A 345 -12.03 12.08 10.20
N ASN A 346 -10.75 11.94 10.58
CA ASN A 346 -10.39 11.12 11.74
C ASN A 346 -10.92 11.72 13.06
N ARG A 347 -10.80 13.04 13.23
CA ARG A 347 -11.35 13.73 14.40
C ARG A 347 -12.88 13.60 14.48
N ASP A 348 -13.55 13.65 13.34
CA ASP A 348 -15.02 13.47 13.26
C ASP A 348 -15.43 12.06 13.69
N LEU A 349 -14.74 11.01 13.25
CA LEU A 349 -14.97 9.62 13.67
C LEU A 349 -14.76 9.43 15.19
N ILE A 350 -13.71 10.04 15.74
CA ILE A 350 -13.41 9.99 17.18
C ILE A 350 -14.49 10.74 17.96
N SER A 351 -14.88 11.93 17.50
CA SER A 351 -15.90 12.77 18.13
C SER A 351 -17.29 12.11 18.12
N ASP A 352 -17.66 11.49 16.99
CA ASP A 352 -18.88 10.68 16.88
C ASP A 352 -18.89 9.57 17.93
N ALA A 353 -17.81 8.80 18.04
CA ALA A 353 -17.71 7.72 19.01
C ALA A 353 -17.82 8.21 20.45
N ILE A 354 -17.12 9.28 20.80
CA ILE A 354 -17.17 9.87 22.16
C ILE A 354 -18.58 10.37 22.47
N SER A 355 -19.24 11.06 21.53
CA SER A 355 -20.61 11.57 21.70
C SER A 355 -21.64 10.46 21.95
N LYS A 356 -21.37 9.25 21.43
CA LYS A 356 -22.20 8.05 21.58
C LYS A 356 -21.80 7.16 22.76
N GLY A 357 -20.83 7.59 23.60
CA GLY A 357 -20.46 6.95 24.86
C GLY A 357 -19.20 6.08 24.82
N ALA A 358 -18.39 6.16 23.77
CA ALA A 358 -17.01 5.69 23.82
C ALA A 358 -16.17 6.61 24.73
N HIS A 359 -15.02 6.13 25.16
CA HIS A 359 -14.06 6.95 25.90
C HIS A 359 -12.67 6.81 25.32
N GLN A 360 -11.92 7.89 25.34
CA GLN A 360 -10.51 7.86 24.98
C GLN A 360 -9.69 7.32 26.17
N VAL A 361 -8.87 6.31 25.90
CA VAL A 361 -7.91 5.79 26.90
C VAL A 361 -6.86 6.87 27.15
N LYS A 362 -6.72 7.30 28.40
CA LYS A 362 -5.79 8.35 28.78
C LYS A 362 -4.34 7.87 28.66
N ILE A 363 -3.65 8.33 27.64
CA ILE A 363 -2.26 7.94 27.34
C ILE A 363 -1.31 9.10 27.62
N PHE A 364 -1.65 10.30 27.20
CA PHE A 364 -0.84 11.52 27.34
C PHE A 364 -1.37 12.42 28.47
N GLY A 365 -0.52 13.32 28.96
CA GLY A 365 -0.97 14.30 29.95
C GLY A 365 -1.81 15.43 29.34
N ASP A 366 -1.45 15.84 28.13
CA ASP A 366 -2.22 16.72 27.26
C ASP A 366 -2.40 16.03 25.92
N GLU A 367 -3.64 15.60 25.62
CA GLU A 367 -3.97 14.78 24.45
C GLU A 367 -3.81 15.55 23.13
N HIS A 368 -3.91 16.88 23.14
CA HIS A 368 -3.81 17.73 21.97
C HIS A 368 -2.46 18.43 21.79
N ALA A 369 -1.52 18.22 22.73
CA ALA A 369 -0.19 18.82 22.61
C ALA A 369 0.50 18.35 21.30
N HIS A 370 1.08 19.31 20.57
CA HIS A 370 1.81 19.06 19.31
C HIS A 370 0.94 18.70 18.11
N GLU A 371 -0.38 18.74 18.20
CA GLU A 371 -1.27 18.59 17.04
C GLU A 371 -1.25 19.84 16.15
N THR A 372 -1.46 19.60 14.84
CA THR A 372 -1.63 20.65 13.83
C THR A 372 -2.79 20.27 12.90
N GLU A 373 -2.96 21.00 11.79
CA GLU A 373 -3.98 20.64 10.79
C GLU A 373 -3.77 19.23 10.21
N THR A 374 -2.52 18.77 10.10
CA THR A 374 -2.15 17.46 9.54
C THR A 374 -1.54 16.52 10.56
N LYS A 375 -1.06 16.99 11.72
CA LYS A 375 -0.49 16.14 12.76
C LYS A 375 -1.52 15.76 13.79
N MET A 376 -1.60 14.48 14.12
CA MET A 376 -2.51 13.90 15.11
C MET A 376 -1.76 12.93 16.00
N ARG A 377 -1.99 12.98 17.32
CA ARG A 377 -1.50 11.95 18.23
C ARG A 377 -2.29 10.65 18.07
N PRO A 378 -1.67 9.51 18.38
CA PRO A 378 -2.36 8.23 18.47
C PRO A 378 -3.51 8.26 19.48
N VAL A 379 -4.68 7.76 19.08
CA VAL A 379 -5.89 7.66 19.91
C VAL A 379 -6.28 6.20 20.05
N VAL A 380 -6.54 5.78 21.28
CA VAL A 380 -7.13 4.48 21.61
C VAL A 380 -8.53 4.71 22.20
N LEU A 381 -9.56 4.11 21.59
CA LEU A 381 -10.95 4.23 22.01
C LEU A 381 -11.42 2.95 22.69
N GLY A 382 -11.93 3.06 23.92
CA GLY A 382 -12.62 2.01 24.62
C GLY A 382 -14.14 2.16 24.54
N ASN A 383 -14.86 1.07 24.80
CA ASN A 383 -16.34 1.02 24.78
C ASN A 383 -16.95 1.41 23.42
N VAL A 384 -16.28 1.09 22.32
CA VAL A 384 -16.81 1.31 20.96
C VAL A 384 -17.95 0.33 20.69
N LYS A 385 -19.08 0.83 20.12
CA LYS A 385 -20.30 0.06 19.84
C LYS A 385 -20.67 0.15 18.36
N LYS A 386 -21.52 -0.77 17.91
CA LYS A 386 -22.00 -0.90 16.50
C LYS A 386 -22.66 0.36 15.92
N ASN A 387 -23.24 1.21 16.74
CA ASN A 387 -23.89 2.45 16.32
C ASN A 387 -22.92 3.64 16.16
N MET A 388 -21.63 3.43 16.37
CA MET A 388 -20.57 4.42 16.19
C MET A 388 -19.92 4.23 14.82
N ASP A 389 -19.66 5.31 14.11
CA ASP A 389 -19.13 5.24 12.74
C ASP A 389 -17.78 4.52 12.67
N ILE A 390 -16.91 4.77 13.63
CA ILE A 390 -15.59 4.12 13.72
C ILE A 390 -15.66 2.61 13.94
N TYR A 391 -16.83 2.05 14.33
CA TYR A 391 -16.98 0.61 14.50
C TYR A 391 -16.81 -0.14 13.18
N SER A 392 -17.40 0.37 12.11
CA SER A 392 -17.44 -0.26 10.78
C SER A 392 -16.61 0.45 9.73
N GLN A 393 -16.47 1.78 9.82
CA GLN A 393 -15.70 2.54 8.82
C GLN A 393 -14.20 2.43 9.07
N GLU A 394 -13.44 2.22 7.99
CA GLU A 394 -11.98 2.35 8.00
C GLU A 394 -11.58 3.78 8.40
N SER A 395 -10.74 3.93 9.42
CA SER A 395 -10.30 5.25 9.89
C SER A 395 -9.20 5.84 9.00
N PHE A 396 -8.29 4.99 8.56
CA PHE A 396 -7.11 5.38 7.76
C PHE A 396 -6.33 6.54 8.40
N GLY A 397 -6.17 6.47 9.72
CA GLY A 397 -5.54 7.49 10.55
C GLY A 397 -5.10 6.93 11.91
N PRO A 398 -4.51 7.75 12.79
CA PRO A 398 -3.87 7.28 14.01
C PRO A 398 -4.88 6.99 15.13
N SER A 399 -5.91 6.20 14.85
CA SER A 399 -6.93 5.79 15.83
C SER A 399 -7.17 4.29 15.79
N VAL A 400 -7.37 3.66 16.95
CA VAL A 400 -7.65 2.24 17.11
C VAL A 400 -8.72 2.02 18.19
N SER A 401 -9.59 1.02 17.97
CA SER A 401 -10.62 0.61 18.92
C SER A 401 -10.15 -0.59 19.74
N LEU A 402 -10.36 -0.54 21.06
CA LEU A 402 -10.04 -1.60 22.01
C LEU A 402 -11.32 -2.27 22.49
N PHE A 403 -11.41 -3.58 22.29
CA PHE A 403 -12.51 -4.45 22.69
C PHE A 403 -12.03 -5.51 23.67
N THR A 404 -12.95 -6.04 24.50
CA THR A 404 -12.67 -7.19 25.38
C THR A 404 -13.54 -8.37 24.99
N PHE A 405 -13.07 -9.59 25.29
CA PHE A 405 -13.80 -10.84 25.08
C PHE A 405 -13.51 -11.83 26.21
N GLN A 406 -14.38 -12.82 26.40
CA GLN A 406 -14.25 -13.89 27.39
C GLN A 406 -13.96 -15.26 26.75
N THR A 407 -14.51 -15.51 25.58
CA THR A 407 -14.37 -16.80 24.87
C THR A 407 -13.79 -16.61 23.47
N HIS A 408 -13.09 -17.63 22.96
CA HIS A 408 -12.57 -17.62 21.58
C HIS A 408 -13.67 -17.35 20.54
N ARG A 409 -14.89 -17.81 20.80
CA ARG A 409 -16.03 -17.57 19.91
C ARG A 409 -16.40 -16.08 19.87
N GLU A 410 -16.46 -15.39 21.00
CA GLU A 410 -16.68 -13.94 21.03
C GLU A 410 -15.57 -13.17 20.33
N ALA A 411 -14.30 -13.57 20.49
CA ALA A 411 -13.19 -12.94 19.80
C ALA A 411 -13.34 -13.05 18.29
N LEU A 412 -13.71 -14.25 17.81
CA LEU A 412 -13.94 -14.53 16.40
C LEU A 412 -15.15 -13.74 15.86
N ASP A 413 -16.27 -13.78 16.58
CA ASP A 413 -17.47 -13.04 16.19
C ASP A 413 -17.20 -11.53 16.09
N LEU A 414 -16.46 -10.95 17.07
CA LEU A 414 -16.01 -9.56 16.99
C LEU A 414 -15.08 -9.30 15.81
N ALA A 415 -14.12 -10.17 15.56
CA ALA A 415 -13.15 -9.98 14.47
C ALA A 415 -13.80 -10.06 13.09
N ASN A 416 -14.76 -10.97 12.92
CA ASN A 416 -15.49 -11.16 11.66
C ASN A 416 -16.66 -10.18 11.46
N ASP A 417 -17.08 -9.45 12.50
CA ASP A 417 -18.12 -8.42 12.45
C ASP A 417 -17.58 -7.12 11.82
N ALA A 418 -17.10 -7.25 10.62
CA ALA A 418 -16.65 -6.17 9.74
C ALA A 418 -16.89 -6.56 8.29
N GLU A 419 -17.26 -5.58 7.47
CA GLU A 419 -17.41 -5.78 6.01
C GLU A 419 -16.07 -6.01 5.31
N TYR A 420 -14.97 -5.79 5.99
CA TYR A 420 -13.59 -5.93 5.50
C TYR A 420 -12.97 -7.28 5.90
N GLY A 421 -11.98 -7.72 5.12
CA GLY A 421 -11.22 -8.93 5.41
C GLY A 421 -9.89 -8.95 4.65
N LEU A 422 -8.99 -7.97 4.94
CA LEU A 422 -7.67 -7.92 4.29
C LEU A 422 -6.64 -8.70 5.09
N THR A 423 -6.37 -8.28 6.32
CA THR A 423 -5.41 -8.94 7.23
C THR A 423 -5.96 -9.01 8.66
N ALA A 424 -5.44 -9.95 9.45
CA ALA A 424 -5.68 -10.08 10.88
C ALA A 424 -4.43 -10.57 11.60
N SER A 425 -4.40 -10.42 12.93
CA SER A 425 -3.33 -10.97 13.79
C SER A 425 -3.90 -11.71 14.97
N ILE A 426 -3.16 -12.74 15.45
CA ILE A 426 -3.47 -13.47 16.68
C ILE A 426 -2.19 -13.57 17.52
N PHE A 427 -2.29 -13.20 18.79
CA PHE A 427 -1.18 -13.31 19.75
C PHE A 427 -1.50 -14.40 20.77
N SER A 428 -0.70 -15.46 20.79
CA SER A 428 -0.82 -16.61 21.68
C SER A 428 0.51 -17.36 21.79
N LYS A 429 0.75 -18.04 22.92
CA LYS A 429 1.81 -19.05 23.06
C LYS A 429 1.32 -20.42 22.60
N ASP A 430 0.01 -20.66 22.65
CA ASP A 430 -0.63 -21.88 22.13
C ASP A 430 -0.86 -21.74 20.61
N LEU A 431 0.06 -22.27 19.82
CA LEU A 431 -0.02 -22.23 18.36
C LEU A 431 -1.24 -23.00 17.83
N LYS A 432 -1.67 -24.08 18.53
CA LYS A 432 -2.86 -24.82 18.09
C LYS A 432 -4.10 -23.95 18.18
N ALA A 433 -4.33 -23.31 19.32
CA ALA A 433 -5.46 -22.38 19.47
C ALA A 433 -5.39 -21.20 18.48
N ALA A 434 -4.18 -20.70 18.21
CA ALA A 434 -4.00 -19.64 17.20
C ALA A 434 -4.34 -20.11 15.78
N PHE A 435 -3.94 -21.31 15.37
CA PHE A 435 -4.29 -21.88 14.07
C PHE A 435 -5.78 -22.20 13.94
N ASP A 436 -6.40 -22.74 15.01
CA ASP A 436 -7.84 -23.01 15.02
C ASP A 436 -8.64 -21.73 14.78
N LEU A 437 -8.29 -20.61 15.46
CA LEU A 437 -8.89 -19.30 15.23
C LEU A 437 -8.58 -18.72 13.83
N ALA A 438 -7.35 -18.91 13.35
CA ALA A 438 -6.95 -18.40 12.04
C ALA A 438 -7.76 -19.02 10.90
N ASN A 439 -8.15 -20.30 11.02
CA ASN A 439 -8.96 -20.99 10.03
C ASN A 439 -10.38 -20.41 9.92
N ASP A 440 -10.92 -19.87 11.01
CA ASP A 440 -12.29 -19.34 11.07
C ASP A 440 -12.33 -17.82 10.85
N LEU A 441 -11.18 -17.14 10.76
CA LEU A 441 -11.11 -15.70 10.46
C LEU A 441 -11.37 -15.43 8.98
N GLU A 442 -12.33 -14.57 8.70
CA GLU A 442 -12.69 -14.10 7.35
C GLU A 442 -11.72 -13.01 6.87
N SER A 443 -10.48 -13.41 6.60
CA SER A 443 -9.39 -12.52 6.23
C SER A 443 -8.53 -13.12 5.11
N GLY A 444 -7.97 -12.28 4.26
CA GLY A 444 -7.03 -12.68 3.21
C GLY A 444 -5.69 -13.18 3.75
N ALA A 445 -5.27 -12.69 4.93
CA ALA A 445 -4.06 -13.14 5.63
C ALA A 445 -4.26 -13.08 7.14
N VAL A 446 -3.63 -14.02 7.87
CA VAL A 446 -3.60 -14.05 9.34
C VAL A 446 -2.16 -14.22 9.82
N HIS A 447 -1.73 -13.33 10.71
CA HIS A 447 -0.34 -13.30 11.21
C HIS A 447 -0.29 -13.70 12.70
N ILE A 448 0.32 -14.84 13.00
CA ILE A 448 0.45 -15.31 14.38
C ILE A 448 1.70 -14.67 15.02
N ASN A 449 1.50 -14.02 16.18
CA ASN A 449 2.54 -13.32 16.96
C ASN A 449 3.28 -12.23 16.17
N SER A 450 2.61 -11.60 15.19
CA SER A 450 3.13 -10.48 14.42
C SER A 450 2.05 -9.41 14.24
N MET A 451 2.43 -8.22 13.76
CA MET A 451 1.47 -7.14 13.47
C MET A 451 0.65 -7.45 12.22
N THR A 452 -0.50 -6.79 12.09
CA THR A 452 -1.38 -6.91 10.90
C THR A 452 -0.74 -6.34 9.63
N VAL A 453 0.14 -5.36 9.76
CA VAL A 453 0.91 -4.79 8.63
C VAL A 453 2.07 -5.71 8.30
N HIS A 454 1.78 -6.73 7.51
CA HIS A 454 2.76 -7.72 7.08
C HIS A 454 2.54 -8.03 5.60
N ASP A 455 3.59 -7.87 4.81
CA ASP A 455 3.58 -8.08 3.37
C ASP A 455 4.90 -8.73 2.96
N GLU A 456 4.83 -9.96 2.49
CA GLU A 456 5.96 -10.70 1.94
C GLU A 456 5.70 -10.95 0.45
N SER A 457 6.62 -10.54 -0.39
CA SER A 457 6.48 -10.62 -1.85
C SER A 457 6.37 -12.05 -2.40
N SER A 458 6.78 -13.05 -1.63
CA SER A 458 6.65 -14.47 -1.95
C SER A 458 5.29 -15.07 -1.59
N LEU A 459 4.48 -14.39 -0.76
CA LEU A 459 3.19 -14.86 -0.27
C LEU A 459 2.03 -14.12 -0.97
N PRO A 460 0.92 -14.82 -1.28
CA PRO A 460 -0.24 -14.18 -1.89
C PRO A 460 -0.77 -13.03 -1.01
N HIS A 461 -1.04 -11.88 -1.61
CA HIS A 461 -1.59 -10.71 -0.94
C HIS A 461 -2.91 -10.28 -1.56
N GLY A 462 -3.95 -10.10 -0.75
CA GLY A 462 -5.27 -9.62 -1.16
C GLY A 462 -6.33 -9.94 -0.13
N GLY A 463 -7.49 -9.28 -0.27
CA GLY A 463 -8.59 -9.38 0.67
C GLY A 463 -9.68 -10.37 0.28
N VAL A 464 -10.65 -10.47 1.19
CA VAL A 464 -11.98 -11.05 1.00
C VAL A 464 -13.03 -10.00 1.38
N LYS A 465 -14.32 -10.26 1.22
CA LYS A 465 -15.40 -9.31 1.50
C LYS A 465 -15.15 -7.98 0.75
N ASP A 466 -15.42 -6.85 1.40
CA ASP A 466 -15.24 -5.50 0.85
C ASP A 466 -13.77 -5.05 0.73
N SER A 467 -12.82 -5.87 1.20
CA SER A 467 -11.39 -5.65 0.97
C SER A 467 -10.92 -6.07 -0.43
N GLY A 468 -11.81 -6.63 -1.25
CA GLY A 468 -11.56 -6.91 -2.66
C GLY A 468 -11.36 -8.38 -2.99
N PHE A 469 -10.82 -8.63 -4.18
CA PHE A 469 -10.65 -9.97 -4.74
C PHE A 469 -9.48 -10.02 -5.72
N GLY A 470 -9.01 -11.23 -6.03
CA GLY A 470 -7.74 -11.48 -6.71
C GLY A 470 -6.56 -11.47 -5.74
N ARG A 471 -5.38 -11.79 -6.23
CA ARG A 471 -4.16 -11.82 -5.40
C ARG A 471 -2.98 -11.20 -6.13
N PHE A 472 -2.26 -10.34 -5.44
CA PHE A 472 -0.90 -9.95 -5.81
C PHE A 472 0.10 -10.90 -5.16
N ASN A 473 1.37 -10.73 -5.50
CA ASN A 473 2.52 -11.44 -4.96
C ASN A 473 2.54 -12.95 -5.26
N GLY A 474 3.70 -13.57 -5.08
CA GLY A 474 3.91 -14.99 -5.33
C GLY A 474 3.60 -15.40 -6.77
N SER A 475 3.30 -16.68 -6.98
CA SER A 475 2.85 -17.22 -8.27
C SER A 475 1.45 -16.70 -8.64
N GLN A 476 0.58 -16.54 -7.65
CA GLN A 476 -0.79 -16.05 -7.84
C GLN A 476 -0.80 -14.65 -8.48
N GLY A 477 0.12 -13.76 -8.06
CA GLY A 477 0.25 -12.44 -8.66
C GLY A 477 0.67 -12.48 -10.14
N LEU A 478 1.46 -13.46 -10.55
CA LEU A 478 1.80 -13.66 -11.96
C LEU A 478 0.63 -14.26 -12.74
N ASP A 479 -0.07 -15.25 -12.16
CA ASP A 479 -1.22 -15.91 -12.77
C ASP A 479 -2.36 -14.92 -13.06
N GLU A 480 -2.55 -13.90 -12.23
CA GLU A 480 -3.56 -12.85 -12.45
C GLU A 480 -3.42 -12.14 -13.81
N PHE A 481 -2.23 -12.10 -14.38
CA PHE A 481 -1.97 -11.41 -15.65
C PHE A 481 -1.77 -12.36 -16.83
N LEU A 482 -2.17 -13.61 -16.65
CA LEU A 482 -2.23 -14.66 -17.68
C LEU A 482 -3.67 -15.13 -17.84
N TYR A 483 -3.96 -15.80 -18.96
CA TYR A 483 -5.18 -16.56 -19.16
C TYR A 483 -4.89 -17.89 -19.85
N TYR A 484 -5.74 -18.88 -19.59
CA TYR A 484 -5.57 -20.21 -20.17
C TYR A 484 -6.26 -20.28 -21.54
N LYS A 485 -5.57 -20.89 -22.51
CA LYS A 485 -6.08 -21.21 -23.84
C LYS A 485 -5.97 -22.71 -24.06
N THR A 486 -7.11 -23.36 -24.30
CA THR A 486 -7.10 -24.78 -24.66
C THR A 486 -6.93 -24.92 -26.17
N VAL A 487 -5.99 -25.76 -26.58
CA VAL A 487 -5.79 -26.14 -27.98
C VAL A 487 -5.87 -27.66 -28.07
N THR A 488 -6.74 -28.14 -28.92
CA THR A 488 -6.92 -29.57 -29.22
C THR A 488 -6.70 -29.79 -30.70
N TRP A 489 -6.24 -30.99 -31.08
CA TRP A 489 -6.11 -31.42 -32.48
C TRP A 489 -6.56 -32.85 -32.61
N MET A 490 -7.02 -33.26 -33.79
CA MET A 490 -7.25 -34.62 -34.18
C MET A 490 -6.38 -34.95 -35.40
N GLU A 491 -5.83 -36.16 -35.45
CA GLU A 491 -5.13 -36.70 -36.61
C GLU A 491 -6.11 -37.22 -37.64
#